data_633a3edccabdeebd5402c355197cdb3c
#
_entry.id   633a3edccabdeebd5402c355197cdb3c
#
_cell.length_a   1.000
_cell.length_b   1.000
_cell.length_c   1.000
_cell.angle_alpha   90.00
_cell.angle_beta   90.00
_cell.angle_gamma   90.00
#
_symmetry.space_group_name_H-M   'P 1'
#
loop_
_entity.id
_entity.type
_entity.pdbx_description
1 polymer ?
#
loop_
_entity_poly.entity_id
_entity_poly.type
_entity_poly.pdbx_seq_one_letter_code
_entity_poly.pdbx_strand_id
1 'polypeptide(L)'
;MTKLREFYRCETCGNIVEVVHEGAPSLVCCGKPMIKLEAKTEDQGQEKHVPVIEGADNGFTVKVGSIEHPMVDEHYIEFIEILLKDKVLRKELRPGQVPEAKFCESKSDIIEVREHCSVHGLWKNK
;
A
#
# COMPACT_ATOMS: atom_id res chain seq x y z
N MET A 1 17.90 10.91 -3.68
CA MET A 1 16.87 11.94 -3.50
C MET A 1 15.49 11.29 -3.39
N THR A 2 14.70 11.70 -2.40
CA THR A 2 13.36 11.14 -2.21
C THR A 2 12.35 11.79 -3.15
N LYS A 3 11.30 11.05 -3.49
CA LYS A 3 10.19 11.54 -4.31
C LYS A 3 8.89 11.44 -3.55
N LEU A 4 7.97 12.34 -3.85
CA LEU A 4 6.65 12.39 -3.22
C LEU A 4 5.96 11.03 -3.33
N ARG A 5 5.36 10.59 -2.23
CA ARG A 5 4.58 9.34 -2.14
C ARG A 5 5.40 8.05 -2.17
N GLU A 6 6.73 8.13 -2.19
CA GLU A 6 7.55 6.93 -2.04
C GLU A 6 7.50 6.43 -0.60
N PHE A 7 7.60 5.11 -0.43
CA PHE A 7 7.74 4.46 0.87
C PHE A 7 9.17 3.99 1.07
N TYR A 8 9.67 4.16 2.28
CA TYR A 8 10.97 3.66 2.71
C TYR A 8 10.83 2.85 3.98
N ARG A 9 11.65 1.83 4.12
CA ARG A 9 11.63 0.94 5.28
C ARG A 9 13.02 0.84 5.90
N CYS A 10 13.06 0.84 7.24
CA CYS A 10 14.27 0.52 7.98
C CYS A 10 14.35 -0.99 8.19
N GLU A 11 15.42 -1.60 7.73
CA GLU A 11 15.58 -3.05 7.86
C GLU A 11 15.90 -3.49 9.29
N THR A 12 16.34 -2.56 10.14
CA THR A 12 16.68 -2.86 11.53
C THR A 12 15.46 -2.82 12.44
N CYS A 13 14.69 -1.71 12.42
CA CYS A 13 13.56 -1.54 13.32
C CYS A 13 12.20 -1.74 12.67
N GLY A 14 12.13 -1.81 11.34
CA GLY A 14 10.89 -2.04 10.61
C GLY A 14 10.04 -0.80 10.38
N ASN A 15 10.49 0.39 10.79
CA ASN A 15 9.73 1.61 10.51
C ASN A 15 9.51 1.78 9.01
N ILE A 16 8.28 2.15 8.63
CA ILE A 16 7.94 2.49 7.25
C ILE A 16 7.49 3.93 7.25
N VAL A 17 8.05 4.73 6.33
CA VAL A 17 7.70 6.14 6.19
C VAL A 17 7.27 6.43 4.76
N GLU A 18 6.35 7.38 4.61
CA GLU A 18 5.91 7.86 3.31
C GLU A 18 6.42 9.28 3.12
N VAL A 19 6.94 9.58 1.93
CA VAL A 19 7.49 10.91 1.62
C VAL A 19 6.35 11.87 1.28
N VAL A 20 6.22 12.92 2.08
CA VAL A 20 5.23 13.98 1.85
C VAL A 20 5.88 15.28 1.40
N HIS A 21 7.21 15.35 1.41
CA HIS A 21 8.01 16.46 0.91
C HIS A 21 9.31 15.89 0.39
N GLU A 22 9.60 16.14 -0.87
CA GLU A 22 10.82 15.64 -1.51
C GLU A 22 12.05 16.32 -0.94
N GLY A 23 13.09 15.54 -0.70
CA GLY A 23 14.33 16.07 -0.15
C GLY A 23 15.53 15.22 -0.53
N ALA A 24 16.68 15.64 -0.04
CA ALA A 24 17.95 15.00 -0.29
C ALA A 24 18.83 15.14 0.96
N PRO A 25 19.84 14.26 1.14
CA PRO A 25 20.26 13.21 0.23
C PRO A 25 19.51 11.89 0.42
N SER A 26 19.21 11.46 1.67
CA SER A 26 18.60 10.17 1.91
C SER A 26 17.99 10.10 3.31
N LEU A 27 17.12 9.11 3.51
CA LEU A 27 16.54 8.81 4.81
C LEU A 27 17.42 7.80 5.54
N VAL A 28 17.69 8.07 6.81
CA VAL A 28 18.53 7.21 7.64
C VAL A 28 17.73 6.86 8.91
N CYS A 29 17.73 5.60 9.27
CA CYS A 29 17.13 5.11 10.50
C CYS A 29 18.01 4.02 11.07
N CYS A 30 18.18 3.99 12.40
CA CYS A 30 19.05 3.02 13.08
C CYS A 30 20.47 3.01 12.50
N GLY A 31 20.99 4.18 12.13
CA GLY A 31 22.34 4.34 11.63
C GLY A 31 22.60 3.83 10.22
N LYS A 32 21.55 3.47 9.48
CA LYS A 32 21.67 2.94 8.10
C LYS A 32 20.67 3.62 7.18
N PRO A 33 21.00 3.74 5.88
CA PRO A 33 20.04 4.23 4.91
C PRO A 33 18.80 3.32 4.86
N MET A 34 17.62 3.94 4.80
CA MET A 34 16.37 3.19 4.63
C MET A 34 16.27 2.70 3.19
N ILE A 35 15.55 1.60 3.01
CA ILE A 35 15.38 0.95 1.70
C ILE A 35 14.08 1.44 1.09
N LYS A 36 14.15 1.91 -0.16
CA LYS A 36 12.95 2.27 -0.92
C LYS A 36 12.15 1.02 -1.24
N LEU A 37 10.85 1.05 -0.95
CA LEU A 37 9.95 -0.05 -1.28
C LEU A 37 9.47 0.10 -2.72
N GLU A 38 9.64 -0.95 -3.52
CA GLU A 38 9.14 -1.00 -4.90
C GLU A 38 7.84 -1.81 -4.91
N ALA A 39 6.76 -1.20 -5.40
CA ALA A 39 5.46 -1.85 -5.44
C ALA A 39 5.45 -2.94 -6.51
N LYS A 40 5.05 -4.13 -6.12
CA LYS A 40 4.94 -5.28 -7.02
C LYS A 40 3.57 -5.30 -7.67
N THR A 41 3.48 -5.80 -8.89
CA THR A 41 2.24 -5.86 -9.66
C THR A 41 1.81 -7.27 -10.02
N GLU A 42 2.62 -8.28 -9.71
CA GLU A 42 2.32 -9.67 -10.06
C GLU A 42 2.48 -10.58 -8.86
N ASP A 43 1.42 -11.32 -8.55
CA ASP A 43 1.44 -12.42 -7.59
C ASP A 43 1.96 -13.68 -8.27
N GLN A 44 2.70 -14.50 -7.53
CA GLN A 44 3.23 -15.74 -8.07
C GLN A 44 2.24 -16.88 -7.80
N GLY A 45 1.14 -16.85 -8.53
CA GLY A 45 0.21 -17.98 -8.60
C GLY A 45 -0.95 -18.00 -7.62
N GLN A 46 -1.00 -17.14 -6.59
CA GLN A 46 -2.07 -17.20 -5.60
C GLN A 46 -3.01 -16.00 -5.59
N GLU A 47 -2.70 -14.94 -6.31
CA GLU A 47 -3.58 -13.78 -6.49
C GLU A 47 -4.08 -13.14 -5.17
N LYS A 48 -3.23 -13.10 -4.15
CA LYS A 48 -3.62 -12.61 -2.82
C LYS A 48 -3.16 -11.19 -2.51
N HIS A 49 -2.23 -10.63 -3.27
CA HIS A 49 -1.61 -9.36 -2.93
C HIS A 49 -1.98 -8.20 -3.84
N VAL A 50 -2.17 -8.45 -5.11
CA VAL A 50 -2.48 -7.36 -6.06
C VAL A 50 -3.88 -6.82 -5.77
N PRO A 51 -4.02 -5.52 -5.45
CA PRO A 51 -5.35 -4.95 -5.16
C PRO A 51 -6.28 -5.03 -6.35
N VAL A 52 -7.55 -5.33 -6.08
CA VAL A 52 -8.61 -5.39 -7.08
C VAL A 52 -9.61 -4.29 -6.79
N ILE A 53 -9.95 -3.50 -7.80
CA ILE A 53 -10.89 -2.37 -7.68
C ILE A 53 -12.25 -2.82 -8.21
N GLU A 54 -13.29 -2.69 -7.36
CA GLU A 54 -14.67 -3.02 -7.74
C GLU A 54 -15.56 -1.83 -7.46
N GLY A 55 -16.47 -1.53 -8.36
CA GLY A 55 -17.47 -0.50 -8.13
C GLY A 55 -17.65 0.46 -9.28
N ALA A 56 -18.37 1.54 -9.01
CA ALA A 56 -18.81 2.53 -9.98
C ALA A 56 -18.10 3.88 -9.81
N ASP A 57 -18.48 4.87 -10.63
CA ASP A 57 -17.81 6.18 -10.65
C ASP A 57 -17.98 6.99 -9.36
N ASN A 58 -19.05 6.75 -8.60
CA ASN A 58 -19.31 7.53 -7.38
C ASN A 58 -19.02 6.75 -6.10
N GLY A 59 -18.20 5.71 -6.20
CA GLY A 59 -17.78 4.93 -5.05
C GLY A 59 -17.24 3.58 -5.50
N PHE A 60 -16.23 3.09 -4.81
CA PHE A 60 -15.62 1.81 -5.15
C PHE A 60 -15.07 1.12 -3.92
N THR A 61 -14.85 -0.17 -4.04
CA THR A 61 -14.23 -1.00 -3.00
C THR A 61 -12.92 -1.55 -3.56
N VAL A 62 -11.87 -1.49 -2.73
CA VAL A 62 -10.59 -2.13 -3.04
C VAL A 62 -10.49 -3.38 -2.19
N LYS A 63 -10.26 -4.51 -2.82
CA LYS A 63 -10.06 -5.79 -2.14
C LYS A 63 -8.64 -6.29 -2.36
N VAL A 64 -8.08 -6.94 -1.36
CA VAL A 64 -6.74 -7.54 -1.45
C VAL A 64 -6.88 -9.05 -1.28
N GLY A 65 -6.68 -9.85 -2.28
CA GLY A 65 -6.57 -9.62 -3.72
C GLY A 65 -7.79 -10.28 -4.39
N SER A 66 -7.67 -10.87 -5.58
CA SER A 66 -8.77 -11.62 -6.17
C SER A 66 -9.12 -12.86 -5.33
N ILE A 67 -8.13 -13.41 -4.64
CA ILE A 67 -8.33 -14.40 -3.56
C ILE A 67 -8.04 -13.67 -2.25
N GLU A 68 -8.94 -13.80 -1.27
CA GLU A 68 -8.84 -13.04 -0.02
C GLU A 68 -7.54 -13.30 0.72
N HIS A 69 -6.84 -12.22 1.06
CA HIS A 69 -5.58 -12.29 1.79
C HIS A 69 -5.81 -12.67 3.26
N PRO A 70 -4.90 -13.44 3.88
CA PRO A 70 -5.00 -13.71 5.33
C PRO A 70 -4.96 -12.42 6.15
N MET A 71 -5.65 -12.43 7.29
CA MET A 71 -5.68 -11.31 8.23
C MET A 71 -5.47 -11.83 9.65
N VAL A 72 -4.28 -12.40 9.90
CA VAL A 72 -3.89 -12.93 11.23
C VAL A 72 -2.71 -12.12 11.76
N ASP A 73 -2.44 -12.23 13.06
CA ASP A 73 -1.42 -11.40 13.72
C ASP A 73 -0.05 -11.45 13.03
N GLU A 74 0.35 -12.61 12.54
CA GLU A 74 1.66 -12.82 11.93
C GLU A 74 1.70 -12.46 10.46
N HIS A 75 0.53 -12.29 9.81
CA HIS A 75 0.46 -12.08 8.38
C HIS A 75 -0.85 -11.37 8.01
N TYR A 76 -0.79 -10.08 7.74
CA TYR A 76 -2.00 -9.31 7.44
C TYR A 76 -1.68 -8.10 6.56
N ILE A 77 -2.73 -7.55 5.95
CA ILE A 77 -2.63 -6.30 5.18
C ILE A 77 -2.72 -5.15 6.17
N GLU A 78 -1.69 -4.32 6.20
CA GLU A 78 -1.57 -3.22 7.17
C GLU A 78 -2.36 -1.99 6.75
N PHE A 79 -2.39 -1.70 5.44
CA PHE A 79 -3.17 -0.57 4.93
C PHE A 79 -3.48 -0.74 3.45
N ILE A 80 -4.52 -0.03 3.01
CA ILE A 80 -4.88 0.14 1.60
C ILE A 80 -4.87 1.63 1.33
N GLU A 81 -4.24 2.04 0.23
CA GLU A 81 -4.02 3.44 -0.10
C GLU A 81 -4.43 3.73 -1.53
N ILE A 82 -5.11 4.87 -1.72
CA ILE A 82 -5.52 5.36 -3.04
C ILE A 82 -4.75 6.63 -3.33
N LEU A 83 -4.06 6.66 -4.45
CA LEU A 83 -3.35 7.85 -4.93
C LEU A 83 -4.21 8.57 -5.94
N LEU A 84 -4.51 9.83 -5.64
CA LEU A 84 -5.23 10.74 -6.52
C LEU A 84 -4.30 11.88 -6.90
N LYS A 85 -4.73 12.73 -7.81
CA LYS A 85 -3.89 13.81 -8.32
C LYS A 85 -3.34 14.72 -7.22
N ASP A 86 -4.18 15.08 -6.27
CA ASP A 86 -3.85 16.06 -5.24
C ASP A 86 -4.03 15.55 -3.81
N LYS A 87 -4.27 14.26 -3.64
CA LYS A 87 -4.46 13.70 -2.30
C LYS A 87 -4.22 12.21 -2.28
N VAL A 88 -3.98 11.71 -1.08
CA VAL A 88 -3.80 10.29 -0.78
C VAL A 88 -4.84 9.93 0.26
N LEU A 89 -5.58 8.85 0.02
CA LEU A 89 -6.54 8.30 0.98
C LEU A 89 -6.02 6.96 1.46
N ARG A 90 -6.06 6.74 2.77
CA ARG A 90 -5.53 5.50 3.35
C ARG A 90 -6.49 4.96 4.40
N LYS A 91 -6.74 3.66 4.33
CA LYS A 91 -7.42 2.93 5.40
C LYS A 91 -6.43 2.00 6.06
N GLU A 92 -6.28 2.13 7.36
CA GLU A 92 -5.45 1.24 8.17
C GLU A 92 -6.26 0.02 8.58
N LEU A 93 -5.64 -1.15 8.50
CA LEU A 93 -6.29 -2.42 8.81
C LEU A 93 -5.57 -3.13 9.94
N ARG A 94 -6.31 -4.00 10.61
CA ARG A 94 -5.78 -4.81 11.71
C ARG A 94 -6.15 -6.27 11.50
N PRO A 95 -5.40 -7.21 12.12
CA PRO A 95 -5.78 -8.61 12.06
C PRO A 95 -7.23 -8.84 12.48
N GLY A 96 -7.91 -9.73 11.77
CA GLY A 96 -9.32 -10.03 12.02
C GLY A 96 -10.30 -9.21 11.23
N GLN A 97 -9.85 -8.12 10.60
CA GLN A 97 -10.69 -7.31 9.71
C GLN A 97 -10.67 -7.89 8.29
N VAL A 98 -11.70 -7.57 7.51
CA VAL A 98 -11.74 -7.97 6.10
C VAL A 98 -10.72 -7.13 5.33
N PRO A 99 -9.90 -7.75 4.45
CA PRO A 99 -8.86 -7.01 3.72
C PRO A 99 -9.45 -6.22 2.55
N GLU A 100 -10.29 -5.26 2.87
CA GLU A 100 -10.91 -4.39 1.86
C GLU A 100 -11.17 -3.00 2.44
N ALA A 101 -11.30 -2.02 1.54
CA ALA A 101 -11.60 -0.65 1.91
C ALA A 101 -12.56 -0.04 0.91
N LYS A 102 -13.52 0.76 1.41
CA LYS A 102 -14.50 1.46 0.58
C LYS A 102 -14.15 2.94 0.54
N PHE A 103 -14.27 3.52 -0.64
CA PHE A 103 -13.98 4.93 -0.87
C PHE A 103 -15.11 5.57 -1.66
N CYS A 104 -15.39 6.85 -1.37
CA CYS A 104 -16.46 7.61 -2.03
C CYS A 104 -15.93 8.43 -3.22
N GLU A 105 -14.73 8.18 -3.68
CA GLU A 105 -14.14 8.86 -4.81
C GLU A 105 -14.59 8.23 -6.13
N SER A 106 -14.41 8.97 -7.23
CA SER A 106 -14.67 8.43 -8.55
C SER A 106 -13.55 7.47 -8.94
N LYS A 107 -13.92 6.29 -9.43
CA LYS A 107 -12.97 5.30 -9.90
C LYS A 107 -12.06 5.85 -11.00
N SER A 108 -12.59 6.76 -11.83
CA SER A 108 -11.82 7.37 -12.93
C SER A 108 -10.74 8.34 -12.45
N ASP A 109 -10.81 8.82 -11.20
CA ASP A 109 -9.81 9.73 -10.63
C ASP A 109 -8.62 9.00 -10.03
N ILE A 110 -8.65 7.69 -9.96
CA ILE A 110 -7.58 6.88 -9.35
C ILE A 110 -6.34 6.90 -10.25
N ILE A 111 -5.19 7.29 -9.68
CA ILE A 111 -3.90 7.17 -10.35
C ILE A 111 -3.32 5.79 -10.07
N GLU A 112 -3.37 5.37 -8.80
CA GLU A 112 -2.77 4.11 -8.38
C GLU A 112 -3.40 3.66 -7.06
N VAL A 113 -3.51 2.36 -6.86
CA VAL A 113 -3.95 1.76 -5.61
C VAL A 113 -2.80 0.93 -5.07
N ARG A 114 -2.48 1.12 -3.79
CA ARG A 114 -1.39 0.37 -3.13
C ARG A 114 -1.92 -0.31 -1.88
N GLU A 115 -1.28 -1.41 -1.51
CA GLU A 115 -1.47 -2.05 -0.23
C GLU A 115 -0.12 -2.54 0.30
N HIS A 116 -0.01 -2.72 1.61
CA HIS A 116 1.20 -3.26 2.22
C HIS A 116 0.86 -4.48 3.06
N CYS A 117 1.50 -5.60 2.72
CA CYS A 117 1.42 -6.85 3.47
C CYS A 117 2.57 -6.88 4.48
N SER A 118 2.28 -7.24 5.73
CA SER A 118 3.29 -7.29 6.79
C SER A 118 4.44 -8.24 6.50
N VAL A 119 4.21 -9.25 5.65
CA VAL A 119 5.23 -10.26 5.30
C VAL A 119 5.81 -10.04 3.90
N HIS A 120 4.98 -9.69 2.91
CA HIS A 120 5.39 -9.69 1.50
C HIS A 120 5.55 -8.29 0.90
N GLY A 121 5.42 -7.22 1.69
CA GLY A 121 5.76 -5.87 1.28
C GLY A 121 4.68 -5.12 0.52
N LEU A 122 5.12 -4.18 -0.32
CA LEU A 122 4.25 -3.23 -1.02
C LEU A 122 3.82 -3.76 -2.38
N TRP A 123 2.52 -3.59 -2.68
CA TRP A 123 1.91 -4.04 -3.92
C TRP A 123 1.02 -2.94 -4.48
N LYS A 124 0.84 -2.94 -5.79
CA LYS A 124 -0.07 -2.00 -6.46
C LYS A 124 -0.90 -2.70 -7.52
N ASN A 125 -2.00 -2.06 -7.92
CA ASN A 125 -2.85 -2.56 -8.99
C ASN A 125 -2.11 -2.55 -10.32
N LYS A 126 -2.55 -3.43 -11.19
CA LYS A 126 -2.03 -3.51 -12.55
C LYS A 126 -2.48 -2.33 -13.41
#